data_2e668dc0f023b859b3cb92e2fc1ddbef
#
_entry.id   2e668dc0f023b859b3cb92e2fc1ddbef
#
_cell.length_a   1.000
_cell.length_b   1.000
_cell.length_c   1.000
_cell.angle_alpha   90.00
_cell.angle_beta   90.00
_cell.angle_gamma   90.00
#
_symmetry.space_group_name_H-M   'P 1'
#
loop_
_entity.id
_entity.type
_entity.pdbx_description
1 polymer ?
#
loop_
_entity_poly.entity_id
_entity_poly.type
_entity_poly.pdbx_seq_one_letter_code
_entity_poly.pdbx_strand_id
1 'polypeptide(L)'
;MKIAIFKTMAFVALSVAAVSCSSNDDMVTDVKPQAKSEVSKEASKTNTYKVRFGLISLDGTKMLSGNHDVGSFLAENTVTGEVFDTYYSGGFQTLPGYYEGIPAGTYKFSAMQGQGGWTGYGSVTGTVSDAQVDADGYITVYIPVTWAE
;
A
#
# COMPACT_ATOMS: atom_id res chain seq x y z
N MET A 1 -32.52 10.23 -33.73
CA MET A 1 -31.80 11.51 -33.71
C MET A 1 -30.36 11.22 -33.33
N LYS A 2 -29.46 11.32 -34.32
CA LYS A 2 -28.01 11.06 -34.15
C LYS A 2 -27.34 12.38 -33.83
N ILE A 3 -26.59 12.45 -32.73
CA ILE A 3 -25.70 13.59 -32.47
C ILE A 3 -24.29 13.02 -32.35
N ALA A 4 -23.50 13.33 -33.36
CA ALA A 4 -22.04 13.13 -33.38
C ALA A 4 -21.40 14.36 -32.72
N ILE A 5 -20.49 14.14 -31.79
CA ILE A 5 -19.64 15.21 -31.25
C ILE A 5 -18.17 14.86 -31.46
N PHE A 6 -17.52 15.82 -32.07
CA PHE A 6 -16.17 15.87 -32.62
C PHE A 6 -15.05 15.62 -31.60
N LYS A 7 -14.05 14.89 -32.11
CA LYS A 7 -12.68 14.82 -31.56
C LYS A 7 -11.95 16.14 -31.79
N THR A 8 -11.32 16.68 -30.77
CA THR A 8 -10.25 17.65 -30.91
C THR A 8 -8.98 17.05 -30.29
N MET A 9 -8.05 16.69 -31.15
CA MET A 9 -6.67 16.34 -30.84
C MET A 9 -5.88 17.64 -30.66
N ALA A 10 -5.26 17.85 -29.51
CA ALA A 10 -4.23 18.87 -29.32
C ALA A 10 -2.88 18.16 -29.18
N PHE A 11 -2.06 18.32 -30.24
CA PHE A 11 -0.64 17.98 -30.23
C PHE A 11 0.13 19.07 -29.47
N VAL A 12 0.89 18.71 -28.46
CA VAL A 12 1.91 19.57 -27.87
C VAL A 12 3.27 19.01 -28.22
N ALA A 13 4.01 19.81 -28.94
CA ALA A 13 5.35 19.50 -29.42
C ALA A 13 6.38 19.58 -28.29
N LEU A 14 7.22 18.55 -28.22
CA LEU A 14 8.35 18.42 -27.30
C LEU A 14 9.59 19.06 -27.92
N SER A 15 10.11 20.14 -27.35
CA SER A 15 11.40 20.73 -27.71
C SER A 15 12.52 20.18 -26.84
N VAL A 16 13.42 19.45 -27.47
CA VAL A 16 14.67 18.95 -26.90
C VAL A 16 15.74 20.04 -27.04
N ALA A 17 16.27 20.51 -25.91
CA ALA A 17 17.46 21.34 -25.89
C ALA A 17 18.67 20.47 -25.49
N ALA A 18 19.54 20.20 -26.44
CA ALA A 18 20.85 19.61 -26.20
C ALA A 18 21.83 20.71 -25.79
N VAL A 19 22.48 20.57 -24.65
CA VAL A 19 23.62 21.40 -24.25
C VAL A 19 24.88 20.55 -24.36
N SER A 20 25.71 21.00 -25.31
CA SER A 20 27.03 20.46 -25.66
C SER A 20 28.06 20.83 -24.60
N CYS A 21 28.85 19.85 -24.15
CA CYS A 21 30.10 20.06 -23.45
C CYS A 21 31.18 20.56 -24.41
N SER A 22 31.85 21.63 -24.02
CA SER A 22 33.15 21.99 -24.59
C SER A 22 34.15 22.20 -23.44
N SER A 23 35.18 21.38 -23.43
CA SER A 23 36.36 21.50 -22.61
C SER A 23 37.28 22.57 -23.17
N ASN A 24 37.84 23.45 -22.36
CA ASN A 24 39.20 23.93 -22.53
C ASN A 24 39.79 24.46 -21.22
N ASP A 25 41.04 24.15 -21.12
CA ASP A 25 42.07 24.31 -20.10
C ASP A 25 42.38 25.78 -19.71
N ASP A 26 42.92 25.88 -18.50
CA ASP A 26 43.97 26.75 -18.00
C ASP A 26 43.64 28.03 -17.21
N MET A 27 44.39 28.08 -16.08
CA MET A 27 44.86 29.17 -15.24
C MET A 27 43.99 29.67 -14.06
N VAL A 28 44.38 29.11 -12.90
CA VAL A 28 44.67 29.71 -11.59
C VAL A 28 44.28 31.17 -11.37
N THR A 29 43.39 31.43 -10.44
CA THR A 29 43.56 32.28 -9.25
C THR A 29 42.31 32.29 -8.34
N ASP A 30 42.65 32.13 -7.07
CA ASP A 30 42.02 32.64 -5.86
C ASP A 30 40.68 32.05 -5.37
N VAL A 31 40.84 31.46 -4.23
CA VAL A 31 39.93 30.75 -3.37
C VAL A 31 38.89 31.70 -2.75
N LYS A 32 37.61 31.38 -2.98
CA LYS A 32 36.54 31.68 -2.05
C LYS A 32 35.73 30.40 -1.84
N PRO A 33 35.59 29.92 -0.59
CA PRO A 33 34.82 28.73 -0.35
C PRO A 33 33.34 29.00 -0.60
N GLN A 34 32.86 28.51 -1.72
CA GLN A 34 31.43 28.50 -2.02
C GLN A 34 30.80 27.37 -1.18
N ALA A 35 29.95 27.77 -0.26
CA ALA A 35 29.19 26.85 0.55
C ALA A 35 28.51 25.80 -0.31
N LYS A 36 28.92 24.56 -0.11
CA LYS A 36 28.28 23.38 -0.66
C LYS A 36 26.87 23.35 -0.08
N SER A 37 25.87 23.72 -0.90
CA SER A 37 24.49 23.47 -0.58
C SER A 37 24.33 21.95 -0.50
N GLU A 38 24.40 21.45 0.71
CA GLU A 38 23.87 20.14 1.01
C GLU A 38 22.37 20.23 0.77
N VAL A 39 21.93 19.68 -0.35
CA VAL A 39 20.53 19.34 -0.54
C VAL A 39 20.24 18.29 0.50
N SER A 40 19.77 18.76 1.64
CA SER A 40 19.17 17.93 2.66
C SER A 40 18.03 17.17 1.97
N LYS A 41 18.29 15.92 1.67
CA LYS A 41 17.28 14.97 1.24
C LYS A 41 16.45 14.72 2.48
N GLU A 42 15.46 15.58 2.74
CA GLU A 42 14.43 15.29 3.73
C GLU A 42 13.84 13.96 3.28
N ALA A 43 14.16 12.93 4.05
CA ALA A 43 13.47 11.66 3.95
C ALA A 43 12.01 11.97 4.27
N SER A 44 11.16 12.02 3.26
CA SER A 44 9.72 12.14 3.41
C SER A 44 9.30 11.05 4.38
N LYS A 45 8.89 11.45 5.59
CA LYS A 45 8.42 10.52 6.62
C LYS A 45 7.14 9.92 6.09
N THR A 46 7.24 8.74 5.50
CA THR A 46 6.08 8.00 5.01
C THR A 46 5.22 7.68 6.22
N ASN A 47 4.00 8.20 6.27
CA ASN A 47 3.06 7.87 7.32
C ASN A 47 2.73 6.38 7.21
N THR A 48 2.85 5.69 8.33
CA THR A 48 2.51 4.28 8.44
C THR A 48 1.36 4.11 9.42
N TYR A 49 0.56 3.07 9.20
CA TYR A 49 -0.69 2.85 9.91
C TYR A 49 -0.70 1.48 10.59
N LYS A 50 -1.52 1.38 11.63
CA LYS A 50 -1.86 0.12 12.28
C LYS A 50 -3.13 -0.42 11.66
N VAL A 51 -3.07 -1.65 11.19
CA VAL A 51 -4.22 -2.33 10.60
C VAL A 51 -4.60 -3.50 11.50
N ARG A 52 -5.89 -3.65 11.76
CA ARG A 52 -6.45 -4.83 12.40
C ARG A 52 -7.43 -5.53 11.47
N PHE A 53 -7.36 -6.83 11.47
CA PHE A 53 -8.14 -7.69 10.59
C PHE A 53 -9.22 -8.43 11.37
N GLY A 54 -10.43 -8.37 10.84
CA GLY A 54 -11.55 -9.18 11.22
C GLY A 54 -12.09 -9.95 10.03
N LEU A 55 -13.10 -10.78 10.25
CA LEU A 55 -13.78 -11.54 9.22
C LEU A 55 -15.20 -11.04 9.04
N ILE A 56 -15.71 -11.17 7.83
CA ILE A 56 -17.13 -11.02 7.56
C ILE A 56 -17.63 -12.27 6.81
N SER A 57 -18.66 -12.92 7.38
CA SER A 57 -19.27 -14.09 6.76
C SER A 57 -20.19 -13.71 5.61
N LEU A 58 -20.60 -14.68 4.79
CA LEU A 58 -21.46 -14.45 3.62
C LEU A 58 -22.84 -13.85 3.99
N ASP A 59 -23.30 -14.06 5.22
CA ASP A 59 -24.53 -13.44 5.74
C ASP A 59 -24.34 -12.02 6.26
N GLY A 60 -23.12 -11.45 6.15
CA GLY A 60 -22.78 -10.11 6.57
C GLY A 60 -22.42 -9.96 8.06
N THR A 61 -22.36 -11.06 8.81
CA THR A 61 -21.96 -11.02 10.23
C THR A 61 -20.46 -10.71 10.36
N LYS A 62 -20.14 -9.64 11.06
CA LYS A 62 -18.76 -9.23 11.34
C LYS A 62 -18.24 -9.90 12.59
N MET A 63 -17.03 -10.45 12.51
CA MET A 63 -16.32 -11.09 13.61
C MET A 63 -14.97 -10.40 13.79
N LEU A 64 -14.73 -9.85 14.97
CA LEU A 64 -13.48 -9.18 15.32
C LEU A 64 -12.79 -9.86 16.52
N SER A 65 -13.33 -10.93 17.05
CA SER A 65 -12.75 -11.61 18.21
C SER A 65 -12.95 -13.12 18.12
N GLY A 66 -12.06 -13.85 18.74
CA GLY A 66 -12.11 -15.31 18.84
C GLY A 66 -11.10 -16.03 17.96
N ASN A 67 -11.08 -17.35 18.05
CA ASN A 67 -10.24 -18.21 17.22
C ASN A 67 -11.00 -18.60 15.95
N HIS A 68 -10.37 -18.47 14.79
CA HIS A 68 -10.93 -18.80 13.50
C HIS A 68 -9.93 -19.55 12.63
N ASP A 69 -10.47 -20.44 11.79
CA ASP A 69 -9.70 -21.31 10.91
C ASP A 69 -9.21 -20.53 9.66
N VAL A 70 -8.43 -19.49 9.88
CA VAL A 70 -7.71 -18.76 8.84
C VAL A 70 -6.23 -18.77 9.19
N GLY A 71 -5.38 -18.83 8.17
CA GLY A 71 -3.93 -18.79 8.33
C GLY A 71 -3.44 -17.38 8.62
N SER A 72 -2.71 -16.79 7.71
CA SER A 72 -2.24 -15.41 7.81
C SER A 72 -3.20 -14.42 7.18
N PHE A 73 -3.11 -13.16 7.62
CA PHE A 73 -3.67 -12.02 6.90
C PHE A 73 -2.57 -11.34 6.11
N LEU A 74 -2.87 -11.02 4.86
CA LEU A 74 -1.96 -10.35 3.92
C LEU A 74 -2.52 -9.01 3.52
N ALA A 75 -1.64 -8.03 3.35
CA ALA A 75 -1.93 -6.77 2.69
C ALA A 75 -0.94 -6.59 1.54
N GLU A 76 -1.40 -6.75 0.31
CA GLU A 76 -0.63 -6.57 -0.91
C GLU A 76 -0.90 -5.20 -1.50
N ASN A 77 0.12 -4.35 -1.60
CA ASN A 77 -0.02 -3.05 -2.25
C ASN A 77 -0.29 -3.24 -3.75
N THR A 78 -1.42 -2.71 -4.23
CA THR A 78 -1.87 -2.92 -5.61
C THR A 78 -1.03 -2.18 -6.66
N VAL A 79 -0.16 -1.25 -6.23
CA VAL A 79 0.70 -0.47 -7.11
C VAL A 79 2.14 -0.99 -7.09
N THR A 80 2.68 -1.24 -5.88
CA THR A 80 4.08 -1.66 -5.72
C THR A 80 4.26 -3.17 -5.67
N GLY A 81 3.21 -3.93 -5.37
CA GLY A 81 3.26 -5.36 -5.13
C GLY A 81 3.92 -5.73 -3.79
N GLU A 82 4.23 -4.75 -2.94
CA GLU A 82 4.78 -5.02 -1.61
C GLU A 82 3.73 -5.73 -0.74
N VAL A 83 4.17 -6.77 -0.03
CA VAL A 83 3.30 -7.62 0.79
C VAL A 83 3.68 -7.48 2.26
N PHE A 84 2.69 -7.22 3.09
CA PHE A 84 2.76 -7.25 4.54
C PHE A 84 1.96 -8.46 5.04
N ASP A 85 2.57 -9.27 5.90
CA ASP A 85 2.04 -10.55 6.33
C ASP A 85 2.03 -10.65 7.85
N THR A 86 0.91 -11.08 8.42
CA THR A 86 0.79 -11.43 9.83
C THR A 86 1.15 -12.89 10.10
N TYR A 87 2.07 -13.46 9.33
CA TYR A 87 2.38 -14.89 9.38
C TYR A 87 2.54 -15.41 10.81
N TYR A 88 1.76 -16.42 11.10
CA TYR A 88 1.81 -17.14 12.37
C TYR A 88 2.05 -18.62 12.11
N SER A 89 3.20 -19.13 12.55
CA SER A 89 3.63 -20.51 12.30
C SER A 89 2.88 -21.58 13.10
N GLY A 90 1.94 -21.20 13.93
CA GLY A 90 1.34 -22.04 14.94
C GLY A 90 -0.11 -22.48 14.74
N GLY A 91 -0.71 -22.25 13.57
CA GLY A 91 -2.09 -22.68 13.31
C GLY A 91 -3.06 -21.53 12.98
N PHE A 92 -4.28 -21.62 13.54
CA PHE A 92 -5.35 -20.67 13.23
C PHE A 92 -5.17 -19.32 13.90
N GLN A 93 -5.57 -18.26 13.20
CA GLN A 93 -5.46 -16.89 13.69
C GLN A 93 -6.48 -16.62 14.81
N THR A 94 -6.01 -15.96 15.84
CA THR A 94 -6.87 -15.33 16.85
C THR A 94 -7.22 -13.92 16.37
N LEU A 95 -8.51 -13.62 16.32
CA LEU A 95 -8.97 -12.28 15.94
C LEU A 95 -8.96 -11.31 17.14
N PRO A 96 -8.66 -10.06 16.86
CA PRO A 96 -8.21 -9.51 15.59
C PRO A 96 -6.75 -9.86 15.29
N GLY A 97 -6.45 -10.10 14.01
CA GLY A 97 -5.06 -10.10 13.53
C GLY A 97 -4.56 -8.67 13.38
N TYR A 98 -3.29 -8.43 13.69
CA TYR A 98 -2.71 -7.07 13.67
C TYR A 98 -1.49 -6.99 12.78
N TYR A 99 -1.34 -5.85 12.13
CA TYR A 99 -0.10 -5.43 11.50
C TYR A 99 0.17 -3.95 11.77
N GLU A 100 1.43 -3.61 12.05
CA GLU A 100 1.87 -2.23 12.24
C GLU A 100 2.85 -1.83 11.13
N GLY A 101 2.78 -0.56 10.73
CA GLY A 101 3.75 -0.02 9.78
C GLY A 101 3.35 -0.15 8.31
N ILE A 102 2.08 -0.35 7.99
CA ILE A 102 1.59 -0.34 6.59
C ILE A 102 1.56 1.11 6.08
N PRO A 103 2.29 1.43 4.98
CA PRO A 103 2.24 2.75 4.37
C PRO A 103 0.85 3.11 3.81
N ALA A 104 0.59 4.40 3.62
CA ALA A 104 -0.59 4.84 2.89
C ALA A 104 -0.62 4.26 1.48
N GLY A 105 -1.80 3.81 1.02
CA GLY A 105 -1.95 3.23 -0.32
C GLY A 105 -3.23 2.44 -0.49
N THR A 106 -3.38 1.82 -1.66
CA THR A 106 -4.46 0.88 -1.94
C THR A 106 -3.93 -0.54 -1.87
N TYR A 107 -4.63 -1.38 -1.14
CA TYR A 107 -4.21 -2.74 -0.85
C TYR A 107 -5.29 -3.75 -1.15
N LYS A 108 -4.88 -4.93 -1.60
CA LYS A 108 -5.68 -6.14 -1.56
C LYS A 108 -5.38 -6.82 -0.23
N PHE A 109 -6.37 -6.83 0.65
CA PHE A 109 -6.31 -7.57 1.90
C PHE A 109 -6.88 -8.96 1.70
N SER A 110 -6.21 -9.98 2.19
CA SER A 110 -6.66 -11.36 2.05
C SER A 110 -6.39 -12.18 3.30
N ALA A 111 -7.26 -13.15 3.56
CA ALA A 111 -6.99 -14.22 4.50
C ALA A 111 -6.42 -15.40 3.71
N MET A 112 -5.26 -15.89 4.15
CA MET A 112 -4.69 -17.11 3.60
C MET A 112 -5.44 -18.33 4.11
N GLN A 113 -5.45 -19.36 3.30
CA GLN A 113 -5.98 -20.66 3.67
C GLN A 113 -5.26 -21.20 4.91
N GLY A 114 -6.01 -21.55 5.95
CA GLY A 114 -5.49 -22.22 7.12
C GLY A 114 -5.17 -23.70 6.87
N GLN A 115 -4.73 -24.37 7.91
CA GLN A 115 -4.55 -25.84 7.92
C GLN A 115 -5.54 -26.43 8.91
N GLY A 116 -6.41 -27.33 8.45
CA GLY A 116 -7.44 -27.93 9.27
C GLY A 116 -8.62 -28.43 8.48
N GLY A 117 -9.61 -29.01 9.13
CA GLY A 117 -10.81 -29.52 8.47
C GLY A 117 -11.62 -28.43 7.77
N TRP A 118 -11.78 -27.26 8.43
CA TRP A 118 -12.48 -26.11 7.84
C TRP A 118 -11.53 -24.93 7.77
N THR A 119 -11.46 -24.31 6.61
CA THR A 119 -10.62 -23.15 6.39
C THR A 119 -11.39 -21.99 5.77
N GLY A 120 -11.16 -20.78 6.28
CA GLY A 120 -11.73 -19.57 5.74
C GLY A 120 -10.73 -18.85 4.83
N TYR A 121 -11.17 -18.45 3.64
CA TYR A 121 -10.36 -17.69 2.70
C TYR A 121 -11.19 -16.63 1.98
N GLY A 122 -10.54 -15.56 1.59
CA GLY A 122 -11.18 -14.48 0.85
C GLY A 122 -10.30 -13.25 0.72
N SER A 123 -10.81 -12.24 0.07
CA SER A 123 -10.10 -10.98 -0.09
C SER A 123 -11.04 -9.79 -0.27
N VAL A 124 -10.52 -8.60 0.06
CA VAL A 124 -11.17 -7.30 -0.16
C VAL A 124 -10.12 -6.28 -0.55
N THR A 125 -10.48 -5.34 -1.42
CA THR A 125 -9.61 -4.19 -1.72
C THR A 125 -10.05 -3.00 -0.86
N GLY A 126 -9.08 -2.30 -0.27
CA GLY A 126 -9.32 -1.13 0.56
C GLY A 126 -8.16 -0.16 0.53
N THR A 127 -8.39 1.03 1.07
CA THR A 127 -7.40 2.10 1.15
C THR A 127 -6.88 2.22 2.58
N VAL A 128 -5.58 2.44 2.71
CA VAL A 128 -4.89 2.79 3.95
C VAL A 128 -4.58 4.27 3.91
N SER A 129 -5.24 5.06 4.75
CA SER A 129 -5.01 6.50 4.88
C SER A 129 -5.60 7.02 6.20
N ASP A 130 -5.32 8.28 6.53
CA ASP A 130 -5.84 8.93 7.73
C ASP A 130 -7.38 8.87 7.83
N ALA A 131 -8.07 8.90 6.69
CA ALA A 131 -9.53 8.88 6.64
C ALA A 131 -10.16 7.57 7.12
N GLN A 132 -9.41 6.47 7.16
CA GLN A 132 -9.87 5.16 7.60
C GLN A 132 -9.49 4.82 9.04
N VAL A 133 -8.71 5.68 9.71
CA VAL A 133 -8.30 5.45 11.10
C VAL A 133 -9.51 5.63 12.01
N ASP A 134 -9.82 4.60 12.79
CA ASP A 134 -10.89 4.62 13.78
C ASP A 134 -10.48 5.32 15.09
N ALA A 135 -11.43 5.42 16.02
CA ALA A 135 -11.20 6.08 17.31
C ALA A 135 -10.13 5.40 18.17
N ASP A 136 -9.84 4.12 17.92
CA ASP A 136 -8.84 3.34 18.64
C ASP A 136 -7.44 3.48 17.99
N GLY A 137 -7.34 4.24 16.89
CA GLY A 137 -6.10 4.45 16.16
C GLY A 137 -5.73 3.34 15.18
N TYR A 138 -6.68 2.50 14.80
CA TYR A 138 -6.52 1.42 13.84
C TYR A 138 -7.33 1.66 12.57
N ILE A 139 -6.87 1.06 11.48
CA ILE A 139 -7.70 0.84 10.30
C ILE A 139 -8.25 -0.58 10.41
N THR A 140 -9.57 -0.73 10.55
CA THR A 140 -10.21 -2.03 10.70
C THR A 140 -10.66 -2.56 9.35
N VAL A 141 -10.11 -3.71 8.95
CA VAL A 141 -10.44 -4.37 7.68
C VAL A 141 -11.16 -5.68 7.97
N TYR A 142 -12.39 -5.79 7.46
CA TYR A 142 -13.14 -7.04 7.50
C TYR A 142 -13.00 -7.77 6.17
N ILE A 143 -12.41 -8.95 6.19
CA ILE A 143 -12.22 -9.77 4.99
C ILE A 143 -13.43 -10.69 4.84
N PRO A 144 -14.14 -10.62 3.69
CA PRO A 144 -15.22 -11.57 3.41
C PRO A 144 -14.63 -12.97 3.20
N VAL A 145 -15.12 -13.95 3.95
CA VAL A 145 -14.59 -15.30 3.91
C VAL A 145 -15.63 -16.30 3.45
N THR A 146 -15.16 -17.24 2.64
CA THR A 146 -15.85 -18.50 2.31
C THR A 146 -15.15 -19.60 3.09
N TRP A 147 -15.92 -20.49 3.67
CA TRP A 147 -15.42 -21.64 4.39
C TRP A 147 -15.43 -22.87 3.50
N ALA A 148 -14.35 -23.63 3.51
CA ALA A 148 -14.20 -24.90 2.83
C ALA A 148 -13.68 -25.98 3.81
N GLU A 149 -14.11 -27.23 3.58
CA GLU A 149 -13.67 -28.44 4.28
C GLU A 149 -12.54 -29.13 3.49
#